data_517a9da1e5f652d43b564c4ad379a0cd
#
_entry.id   517a9da1e5f652d43b564c4ad379a0cd
#
_cell.length_a   1.000
_cell.length_b   1.000
_cell.length_c   1.000
_cell.angle_alpha   90.00
_cell.angle_beta   90.00
_cell.angle_gamma   90.00
#
_symmetry.space_group_name_H-M   'P 1'
#
loop_
_entity.id
_entity.type
_entity.pdbx_description
1 polymer ?
#
loop_
_entity_poly.entity_id
_entity_poly.type
_entity_poly.pdbx_seq_one_letter_code
_entity_poly.pdbx_strand_id
1 'polypeptide(L)'
;MNHPHADSTYAGAPGLASETREAGAPGLASEIREASSAKSILRTQDPQLIQIVDAALADATRRSGSHLVCHPGCTPCCHGAFAINALDAQRLRQAMEEMAATDPGRATTIATRAHLNLEEFAPDFPGNPETGILDESEEAQQAFEDFANQAPCPALNPESGLCEVYAARPMTCRVFGPPVRSQNSEEEEGLSVCELCFTQATPEEIAAAEMQVPHQEEQALLAQLPAEETIVAFCLLPKLR
;
A
#
# COMPACT_ATOMS: atom_id res chain seq x y z
N MET A 1 -64.45 44.30 -40.49
CA MET A 1 -65.61 44.73 -39.66
C MET A 1 -65.23 44.38 -38.24
N ASN A 2 -65.17 45.44 -37.44
CA ASN A 2 -65.34 45.55 -36.00
C ASN A 2 -64.50 44.72 -35.01
N HIS A 3 -63.57 45.46 -34.39
CA HIS A 3 -63.32 45.41 -32.92
C HIS A 3 -64.66 45.67 -32.12
N PRO A 4 -64.72 45.36 -30.80
CA PRO A 4 -63.94 46.06 -29.78
C PRO A 4 -63.53 45.23 -28.54
N HIS A 5 -62.49 45.69 -27.85
CA HIS A 5 -62.36 46.19 -26.42
C HIS A 5 -63.04 45.37 -25.31
N ALA A 6 -62.40 45.05 -24.22
CA ALA A 6 -61.83 45.80 -23.10
C ALA A 6 -61.37 44.75 -22.07
N ASP A 7 -60.32 44.95 -21.44
CA ASP A 7 -59.96 45.71 -20.23
C ASP A 7 -59.81 44.86 -18.97
N SER A 8 -58.59 44.95 -18.43
CA SER A 8 -58.19 45.16 -17.01
C SER A 8 -58.59 44.13 -15.96
N THR A 9 -57.69 43.51 -15.28
CA THR A 9 -57.17 43.95 -13.97
C THR A 9 -56.16 42.97 -13.39
N TYR A 10 -55.04 43.44 -13.09
CA TYR A 10 -54.12 43.33 -11.99
C TYR A 10 -54.51 42.40 -10.82
N ALA A 11 -53.66 41.38 -10.53
CA ALA A 11 -53.37 40.94 -9.14
C ALA A 11 -52.02 40.22 -9.11
N GLY A 12 -51.17 40.73 -8.22
CA GLY A 12 -49.75 40.33 -8.08
C GLY A 12 -49.57 38.90 -7.59
N ALA A 13 -48.51 38.27 -8.10
CA ALA A 13 -47.98 37.05 -7.57
C ALA A 13 -46.80 37.35 -6.61
N PRO A 14 -46.69 36.67 -5.46
CA PRO A 14 -45.54 36.78 -4.60
C PRO A 14 -44.36 36.00 -5.19
N GLY A 15 -43.19 36.62 -5.14
CA GLY A 15 -41.93 36.06 -5.62
C GLY A 15 -41.55 34.76 -4.91
N LEU A 16 -41.28 33.73 -5.70
CA LEU A 16 -40.54 32.58 -5.29
C LEU A 16 -39.05 32.96 -5.34
N ALA A 17 -38.49 33.19 -4.16
CA ALA A 17 -37.04 33.24 -3.97
C ALA A 17 -36.52 31.83 -4.29
N SER A 18 -35.82 31.69 -5.42
CA SER A 18 -34.99 30.52 -5.69
C SER A 18 -33.76 30.60 -4.79
N GLU A 19 -33.82 29.92 -3.66
CA GLU A 19 -32.63 29.56 -2.94
C GLU A 19 -31.81 28.59 -3.83
N THR A 20 -30.87 29.12 -4.58
CA THR A 20 -29.76 28.34 -5.12
C THR A 20 -28.91 27.92 -3.93
N ARG A 21 -29.21 26.72 -3.44
CA ARG A 21 -28.32 25.98 -2.58
C ARG A 21 -27.07 25.68 -3.42
N GLU A 22 -26.05 26.47 -3.26
CA GLU A 22 -24.71 26.08 -3.67
C GLU A 22 -24.36 24.80 -2.92
N ALA A 23 -24.39 23.68 -3.63
CA ALA A 23 -23.78 22.45 -3.20
C ALA A 23 -22.26 22.71 -3.19
N GLY A 24 -21.78 23.18 -2.05
CA GLY A 24 -20.34 23.28 -1.81
C GLY A 24 -19.72 21.91 -2.06
N ALA A 25 -18.68 21.87 -2.87
CA ALA A 25 -17.94 20.67 -3.24
C ALA A 25 -17.52 19.89 -1.97
N PRO A 26 -17.94 18.64 -1.79
CA PRO A 26 -17.59 17.85 -0.61
C PRO A 26 -16.12 17.37 -0.61
N GLY A 27 -15.38 17.58 -1.69
CA GLY A 27 -14.05 16.99 -1.88
C GLY A 27 -12.96 17.52 -0.94
N LEU A 28 -12.79 18.83 -0.84
CA LEU A 28 -11.59 19.40 -0.19
C LEU A 28 -11.55 19.20 1.33
N ALA A 29 -12.69 19.25 1.99
CA ALA A 29 -12.76 19.09 3.45
C ALA A 29 -12.62 17.62 3.88
N SER A 30 -13.09 16.65 3.07
CA SER A 30 -12.88 15.22 3.31
C SER A 30 -11.42 14.83 3.07
N GLU A 31 -10.81 15.27 1.98
CA GLU A 31 -9.39 15.03 1.67
C GLU A 31 -8.45 15.58 2.76
N ILE A 32 -8.72 16.78 3.29
CA ILE A 32 -7.93 17.34 4.39
C ILE A 32 -8.08 16.52 5.68
N ARG A 33 -9.28 16.02 5.96
CA ARG A 33 -9.54 15.19 7.16
C ARG A 33 -8.88 13.83 7.04
N GLU A 34 -8.97 13.19 5.87
CA GLU A 34 -8.34 11.90 5.58
C GLU A 34 -6.81 12.01 5.65
N ALA A 35 -6.22 13.01 5.02
CA ALA A 35 -4.79 13.28 5.11
C ALA A 35 -4.33 13.57 6.55
N SER A 36 -5.14 14.26 7.34
CA SER A 36 -4.84 14.55 8.75
C SER A 36 -4.96 13.30 9.62
N SER A 37 -5.96 12.45 9.38
CA SER A 37 -6.15 11.16 10.07
C SER A 37 -5.00 10.20 9.77
N ALA A 38 -4.70 10.00 8.50
CA ALA A 38 -3.60 9.17 8.05
C ALA A 38 -2.25 9.57 8.66
N LYS A 39 -1.97 10.88 8.68
CA LYS A 39 -0.76 11.42 9.31
C LYS A 39 -0.71 11.20 10.82
N SER A 40 -1.84 11.21 11.50
CA SER A 40 -1.95 10.90 12.93
C SER A 40 -1.67 9.43 13.20
N ILE A 41 -2.24 8.51 12.41
CA ILE A 41 -2.03 7.06 12.50
C ILE A 41 -0.55 6.71 12.33
N LEU A 42 0.10 7.21 11.29
CA LEU A 42 1.52 6.99 11.04
C LEU A 42 2.40 7.44 12.22
N ARG A 43 2.04 8.55 12.86
CA ARG A 43 2.86 9.09 13.95
C ARG A 43 2.71 8.36 15.28
N THR A 44 1.57 7.75 15.53
CA THR A 44 1.22 7.26 16.88
C THR A 44 0.98 5.78 16.95
N GLN A 45 0.34 5.17 15.97
CA GLN A 45 -0.14 3.79 16.02
C GLN A 45 0.69 2.86 15.13
N ASP A 46 1.10 3.30 13.94
CA ASP A 46 1.93 2.50 13.05
C ASP A 46 3.28 2.08 13.68
N PRO A 47 4.02 2.95 14.39
CA PRO A 47 5.25 2.52 15.07
C PRO A 47 5.04 1.41 16.10
N GLN A 48 3.89 1.38 16.77
CA GLN A 48 3.54 0.32 17.73
C GLN A 48 3.28 -1.00 17.01
N LEU A 49 2.52 -0.97 15.90
CA LEU A 49 2.30 -2.14 15.05
C LEU A 49 3.62 -2.72 14.56
N ILE A 50 4.52 -1.86 14.04
CA ILE A 50 5.84 -2.29 13.58
C ILE A 50 6.68 -2.92 14.69
N GLN A 51 6.65 -2.40 15.91
CA GLN A 51 7.33 -3.00 17.06
C GLN A 51 6.80 -4.40 17.38
N ILE A 52 5.48 -4.60 17.31
CA ILE A 52 4.86 -5.91 17.54
C ILE A 52 5.31 -6.89 16.47
N VAL A 53 5.27 -6.48 15.19
CA VAL A 53 5.69 -7.32 14.06
C VAL A 53 7.18 -7.67 14.13
N ASP A 54 8.04 -6.68 14.41
CA ASP A 54 9.49 -6.91 14.51
C ASP A 54 9.83 -7.83 15.72
N ALA A 55 9.07 -7.75 16.81
CA ALA A 55 9.21 -8.67 17.95
C ALA A 55 8.75 -10.09 17.58
N ALA A 56 7.62 -10.23 16.86
CA ALA A 56 7.13 -11.51 16.38
C ALA A 56 8.11 -12.16 15.39
N LEU A 57 8.68 -11.36 14.46
CA LEU A 57 9.72 -11.83 13.54
C LEU A 57 10.97 -12.31 14.30
N ALA A 58 11.44 -11.55 15.27
CA ALA A 58 12.61 -11.93 16.07
C ALA A 58 12.36 -13.22 16.85
N ASP A 59 11.14 -13.42 17.37
CA ASP A 59 10.75 -14.64 18.07
C ASP A 59 10.68 -15.84 17.11
N ALA A 60 9.98 -15.71 15.98
CA ALA A 60 9.93 -16.74 14.95
C ALA A 60 11.32 -17.10 14.42
N THR A 61 12.19 -16.12 14.19
CA THR A 61 13.60 -16.35 13.81
C THR A 61 14.34 -17.21 14.81
N ARG A 62 14.19 -16.95 16.13
CA ARG A 62 14.82 -17.79 17.17
C ARG A 62 14.29 -19.22 17.13
N ARG A 63 12.98 -19.41 16.97
CA ARG A 63 12.33 -20.74 16.92
C ARG A 63 12.68 -21.50 15.66
N SER A 64 12.88 -20.80 14.56
CA SER A 64 13.27 -21.39 13.27
C SER A 64 14.69 -21.97 13.29
N GLY A 65 15.60 -21.45 14.12
CA GLY A 65 16.98 -21.91 14.22
C GLY A 65 17.69 -21.94 12.85
N SER A 66 18.29 -23.08 12.51
CA SER A 66 19.02 -23.25 11.25
C SER A 66 18.12 -23.45 10.02
N HIS A 67 16.81 -23.63 10.18
CA HIS A 67 15.88 -23.77 9.06
C HIS A 67 15.62 -22.43 8.37
N LEU A 68 15.79 -21.29 9.04
CA LEU A 68 15.64 -19.96 8.47
C LEU A 68 17.01 -19.49 7.97
N VAL A 69 17.22 -19.55 6.65
CA VAL A 69 18.49 -19.18 5.99
C VAL A 69 18.54 -17.72 5.55
N CYS A 70 17.51 -16.93 5.85
CA CYS A 70 17.46 -15.51 5.52
C CYS A 70 18.60 -14.74 6.19
N HIS A 71 19.28 -13.89 5.43
CA HIS A 71 20.38 -13.03 5.89
C HIS A 71 20.43 -11.72 5.10
N PRO A 72 21.11 -10.67 5.57
CA PRO A 72 21.34 -9.47 4.77
C PRO A 72 21.99 -9.81 3.42
N GLY A 73 21.41 -9.32 2.32
CA GLY A 73 21.84 -9.67 0.96
C GLY A 73 21.10 -10.87 0.34
N CYS A 74 20.21 -11.54 1.06
CA CYS A 74 19.28 -12.50 0.47
C CYS A 74 18.17 -11.71 -0.26
N THR A 75 18.03 -11.92 -1.57
CA THR A 75 17.21 -11.07 -2.44
C THR A 75 16.01 -11.73 -3.14
N PRO A 76 15.75 -13.04 -3.10
CA PRO A 76 14.66 -13.63 -3.86
C PRO A 76 13.30 -12.98 -3.62
N CYS A 77 12.98 -12.63 -2.37
CA CYS A 77 11.76 -11.91 -2.01
C CYS A 77 11.75 -10.41 -2.40
N CYS A 78 12.82 -9.90 -3.02
CA CYS A 78 12.91 -8.56 -3.56
C CYS A 78 12.70 -8.53 -5.08
N HIS A 79 12.21 -9.60 -5.67
CA HIS A 79 11.82 -9.68 -7.08
C HIS A 79 10.31 -9.92 -7.17
N GLY A 80 9.70 -9.31 -8.15
CA GLY A 80 8.25 -9.28 -8.32
C GLY A 80 7.60 -8.02 -7.72
N ALA A 81 6.46 -7.65 -8.29
CA ALA A 81 5.61 -6.62 -7.73
C ALA A 81 4.73 -7.21 -6.63
N PHE A 82 4.58 -6.49 -5.53
CA PHE A 82 3.67 -6.83 -4.44
C PHE A 82 2.64 -5.75 -4.28
N ALA A 83 1.38 -6.13 -4.17
CA ALA A 83 0.35 -5.23 -3.71
C ALA A 83 0.64 -4.81 -2.26
N ILE A 84 0.56 -3.53 -2.00
CA ILE A 84 0.75 -2.95 -0.67
C ILE A 84 -0.42 -2.04 -0.33
N ASN A 85 -0.85 -2.08 0.92
CA ASN A 85 -1.96 -1.28 1.41
C ASN A 85 -1.59 0.20 1.63
N ALA A 86 -2.60 1.02 1.92
CA ALA A 86 -2.43 2.45 2.14
C ALA A 86 -1.47 2.79 3.30
N LEU A 87 -1.39 1.95 4.35
CA LEU A 87 -0.50 2.16 5.49
C LEU A 87 0.96 1.97 5.08
N ASP A 88 1.27 0.90 4.37
CA ASP A 88 2.59 0.62 3.81
C ASP A 88 3.03 1.71 2.83
N ALA A 89 2.11 2.12 1.95
CA ALA A 89 2.34 3.17 0.97
C ALA A 89 2.70 4.52 1.64
N GLN A 90 1.99 4.88 2.70
CA GLN A 90 2.28 6.10 3.45
C GLN A 90 3.63 6.02 4.18
N ARG A 91 3.96 4.86 4.78
CA ARG A 91 5.25 4.62 5.44
C ARG A 91 6.43 4.77 4.49
N LEU A 92 6.32 4.19 3.28
CA LEU A 92 7.34 4.33 2.24
C LEU A 92 7.50 5.78 1.77
N ARG A 93 6.39 6.48 1.50
CA ARG A 93 6.42 7.90 1.08
C ARG A 93 7.06 8.78 2.14
N GLN A 94 6.74 8.57 3.42
CA GLN A 94 7.36 9.31 4.52
C GLN A 94 8.87 9.03 4.59
N ALA A 95 9.30 7.78 4.48
CA ALA A 95 10.71 7.43 4.49
C ALA A 95 11.48 8.08 3.33
N MET A 96 10.88 8.16 2.15
CA MET A 96 11.46 8.86 1.00
C MET A 96 11.54 10.38 1.22
N GLU A 97 10.52 11.00 1.82
CA GLU A 97 10.55 12.43 2.19
C GLU A 97 11.66 12.72 3.20
N GLU A 98 11.83 11.89 4.23
CA GLU A 98 12.88 12.00 5.24
C GLU A 98 14.28 11.79 4.63
N MET A 99 14.41 10.79 3.74
CA MET A 99 15.65 10.52 3.03
C MET A 99 16.02 11.67 2.09
N ALA A 100 15.06 12.25 1.38
CA ALA A 100 15.31 13.40 0.51
C ALA A 100 15.82 14.64 1.27
N ALA A 101 15.44 14.77 2.54
CA ALA A 101 15.93 15.84 3.42
C ALA A 101 17.34 15.58 3.99
N THR A 102 17.72 14.31 4.19
CA THR A 102 18.98 13.93 4.87
C THR A 102 20.05 13.40 3.92
N ASP A 103 19.66 12.70 2.86
CA ASP A 103 20.51 12.14 1.82
C ASP A 103 19.81 12.23 0.45
N PRO A 104 19.78 13.43 -0.16
CA PRO A 104 19.08 13.67 -1.44
C PRO A 104 19.68 12.86 -2.59
N GLY A 105 20.96 12.53 -2.55
CA GLY A 105 21.61 11.70 -3.58
C GLY A 105 21.04 10.29 -3.60
N ARG A 106 20.95 9.66 -2.45
CA ARG A 106 20.36 8.33 -2.29
C ARG A 106 18.87 8.32 -2.66
N ALA A 107 18.12 9.30 -2.17
CA ALA A 107 16.71 9.43 -2.53
C ALA A 107 16.50 9.55 -4.04
N THR A 108 17.32 10.36 -4.72
CA THR A 108 17.28 10.49 -6.20
C THR A 108 17.62 9.17 -6.89
N THR A 109 18.60 8.43 -6.42
CA THR A 109 18.98 7.14 -7.01
C THR A 109 17.85 6.12 -6.92
N ILE A 110 17.18 6.03 -5.76
CA ILE A 110 16.02 5.15 -5.57
C ILE A 110 14.86 5.59 -6.47
N ALA A 111 14.53 6.88 -6.50
CA ALA A 111 13.47 7.41 -7.34
C ALA A 111 13.73 7.19 -8.83
N THR A 112 14.98 7.26 -9.29
CA THR A 112 15.35 6.97 -10.67
C THR A 112 15.09 5.50 -11.01
N ARG A 113 15.47 4.56 -10.12
CA ARG A 113 15.16 3.13 -10.33
C ARG A 113 13.65 2.88 -10.35
N ALA A 114 12.90 3.54 -9.46
CA ALA A 114 11.45 3.44 -9.44
C ALA A 114 10.82 3.97 -10.73
N HIS A 115 11.32 5.08 -11.25
CA HIS A 115 10.85 5.65 -12.52
C HIS A 115 11.10 4.71 -13.68
N LEU A 116 12.33 4.19 -13.83
CA LEU A 116 12.67 3.22 -14.87
C LEU A 116 11.83 1.94 -14.80
N ASN A 117 11.59 1.44 -13.59
CA ASN A 117 10.72 0.29 -13.35
C ASN A 117 9.29 0.57 -13.84
N LEU A 118 8.75 1.74 -13.51
CA LEU A 118 7.41 2.13 -13.95
C LEU A 118 7.33 2.41 -15.45
N GLU A 119 8.35 3.01 -16.08
CA GLU A 119 8.39 3.17 -17.54
C GLU A 119 8.33 1.81 -18.26
N GLU A 120 8.99 0.79 -17.72
CA GLU A 120 8.98 -0.56 -18.28
C GLU A 120 7.63 -1.26 -18.10
N PHE A 121 7.03 -1.17 -16.92
CA PHE A 121 5.87 -1.99 -16.55
C PHE A 121 4.53 -1.26 -16.57
N ALA A 122 4.49 0.08 -16.66
CA ALA A 122 3.24 0.84 -16.67
C ALA A 122 2.24 0.45 -17.77
N PRO A 123 2.66 0.02 -18.98
CA PRO A 123 1.71 -0.40 -20.00
C PRO A 123 0.84 -1.60 -19.61
N ASP A 124 1.37 -2.48 -18.78
CA ASP A 124 0.71 -3.71 -18.32
C ASP A 124 0.21 -3.62 -16.88
N PHE A 125 0.29 -2.42 -16.27
CA PHE A 125 -0.12 -2.22 -14.88
C PHE A 125 -1.62 -2.48 -14.70
N PRO A 126 -2.03 -3.44 -13.86
CA PRO A 126 -3.43 -3.81 -13.67
C PRO A 126 -4.16 -2.84 -12.74
N GLY A 127 -4.27 -1.59 -13.17
CA GLY A 127 -4.87 -0.50 -12.43
C GLY A 127 -4.72 0.82 -13.17
N ASN A 128 -4.77 1.91 -12.45
CA ASN A 128 -4.59 3.24 -13.02
C ASN A 128 -3.10 3.64 -12.97
N PRO A 129 -2.36 3.69 -14.09
CA PRO A 129 -0.93 4.01 -14.10
C PRO A 129 -0.61 5.47 -13.73
N GLU A 130 -1.59 6.39 -13.78
CA GLU A 130 -1.39 7.78 -13.38
C GLU A 130 -1.43 7.95 -11.86
N THR A 131 -2.31 7.20 -11.19
CA THR A 131 -2.45 7.23 -9.72
C THR A 131 -1.63 6.16 -9.01
N GLY A 132 -1.30 5.08 -9.73
CA GLY A 132 -0.65 3.90 -9.18
C GLY A 132 -1.57 3.03 -8.32
N ILE A 133 -2.90 3.22 -8.43
CA ILE A 133 -3.88 2.44 -7.68
C ILE A 133 -4.25 1.21 -8.49
N LEU A 134 -4.19 0.04 -7.86
CA LEU A 134 -4.61 -1.24 -8.43
C LEU A 134 -6.13 -1.26 -8.59
N ASP A 135 -6.62 -1.94 -9.62
CA ASP A 135 -8.05 -2.17 -9.82
C ASP A 135 -8.48 -3.42 -9.05
N GLU A 136 -9.69 -3.38 -8.44
CA GLU A 136 -10.23 -4.47 -7.62
C GLU A 136 -10.99 -5.53 -8.43
N SER A 137 -11.08 -5.39 -9.78
CA SER A 137 -11.75 -6.36 -10.64
C SER A 137 -11.04 -7.72 -10.66
N GLU A 138 -11.78 -8.79 -10.87
CA GLU A 138 -11.22 -10.15 -10.97
C GLU A 138 -10.19 -10.24 -12.11
N GLU A 139 -10.43 -9.54 -13.23
CA GLU A 139 -9.51 -9.48 -14.36
C GLU A 139 -8.18 -8.81 -14.00
N ALA A 140 -8.22 -7.73 -13.22
CA ALA A 140 -7.01 -7.04 -12.77
C ALA A 140 -6.25 -7.88 -11.74
N GLN A 141 -6.94 -8.55 -10.83
CA GLN A 141 -6.32 -9.47 -9.86
C GLN A 141 -5.61 -10.62 -10.58
N GLN A 142 -6.25 -11.22 -11.58
CA GLN A 142 -5.63 -12.27 -12.39
C GLN A 142 -4.42 -11.73 -13.17
N ALA A 143 -4.52 -10.53 -13.75
CA ALA A 143 -3.40 -9.91 -14.46
C ALA A 143 -2.23 -9.59 -13.51
N PHE A 144 -2.50 -9.26 -12.25
CA PHE A 144 -1.48 -8.98 -11.26
C PHE A 144 -0.63 -10.20 -10.89
N GLU A 145 -1.18 -11.43 -10.99
CA GLU A 145 -0.45 -12.67 -10.71
C GLU A 145 0.80 -12.84 -11.59
N ASP A 146 0.73 -12.36 -12.84
CA ASP A 146 1.85 -12.41 -13.79
C ASP A 146 2.61 -11.10 -13.92
N PHE A 147 2.11 -10.02 -13.29
CA PHE A 147 2.65 -8.69 -13.44
C PHE A 147 4.02 -8.55 -12.77
N ALA A 148 5.03 -8.16 -13.58
CA ALA A 148 6.37 -7.80 -13.15
C ALA A 148 7.07 -8.83 -12.21
N ASN A 149 6.74 -10.11 -12.31
CA ASN A 149 7.20 -11.19 -11.41
C ASN A 149 8.71 -11.35 -11.31
N GLN A 150 9.47 -10.93 -12.32
CA GLN A 150 10.94 -11.01 -12.33
C GLN A 150 11.61 -9.65 -12.12
N ALA A 151 10.83 -8.57 -11.97
CA ALA A 151 11.37 -7.23 -11.81
C ALA A 151 12.02 -7.08 -10.42
N PRO A 152 13.26 -6.58 -10.33
CA PRO A 152 13.83 -6.25 -9.04
C PRO A 152 13.08 -5.07 -8.41
N CYS A 153 12.82 -5.16 -7.12
CA CYS A 153 12.24 -4.05 -6.37
C CYS A 153 13.15 -2.81 -6.49
N PRO A 154 12.62 -1.63 -6.85
CA PRO A 154 13.45 -0.44 -7.00
C PRO A 154 14.09 0.06 -5.69
N ALA A 155 13.63 -0.41 -4.53
CA ALA A 155 14.28 -0.17 -3.24
C ALA A 155 15.50 -1.07 -2.99
N LEU A 156 15.71 -2.11 -3.81
CA LEU A 156 16.87 -3.00 -3.72
C LEU A 156 18.11 -2.30 -4.27
N ASN A 157 19.15 -2.24 -3.48
CA ASN A 157 20.47 -1.81 -3.97
C ASN A 157 21.11 -2.98 -4.73
N PRO A 158 21.39 -2.84 -6.05
CA PRO A 158 21.86 -3.95 -6.87
C PRO A 158 23.30 -4.38 -6.55
N GLU A 159 24.10 -3.52 -5.91
CA GLU A 159 25.50 -3.82 -5.58
C GLU A 159 25.61 -4.58 -4.26
N SER A 160 24.83 -4.16 -3.25
CA SER A 160 24.91 -4.74 -1.91
C SER A 160 23.85 -5.82 -1.63
N GLY A 161 22.80 -5.91 -2.44
CA GLY A 161 21.64 -6.77 -2.18
C GLY A 161 20.80 -6.32 -0.98
N LEU A 162 20.97 -5.09 -0.49
CA LEU A 162 20.25 -4.59 0.67
C LEU A 162 19.06 -3.70 0.26
N CYS A 163 17.99 -3.78 1.03
CA CYS A 163 16.86 -2.87 0.89
C CYS A 163 17.24 -1.48 1.43
N GLU A 164 17.18 -0.45 0.59
CA GLU A 164 17.56 0.91 0.98
C GLU A 164 16.48 1.65 1.80
N VAL A 165 15.27 1.10 1.87
CA VAL A 165 14.18 1.57 2.74
C VAL A 165 13.80 0.52 3.79
N TYR A 166 14.76 -0.29 4.25
CA TYR A 166 14.53 -1.45 5.12
C TYR A 166 13.68 -1.16 6.35
N ALA A 167 13.88 -0.03 7.01
CA ALA A 167 13.09 0.38 8.18
C ALA A 167 11.62 0.65 7.84
N ALA A 168 11.33 1.08 6.61
CA ALA A 168 10.00 1.41 6.12
C ALA A 168 9.41 0.33 5.19
N ARG A 169 10.05 -0.86 5.12
CA ARG A 169 9.56 -1.93 4.24
C ARG A 169 8.11 -2.31 4.55
N PRO A 170 7.33 -2.66 3.52
CA PRO A 170 5.94 -3.10 3.66
C PRO A 170 5.77 -4.30 4.59
N MET A 171 4.56 -4.50 5.09
CA MET A 171 4.22 -5.62 5.96
C MET A 171 4.56 -6.97 5.30
N THR A 172 4.21 -7.16 4.04
CA THR A 172 4.58 -8.35 3.26
C THR A 172 6.07 -8.64 3.33
N CYS A 173 6.93 -7.60 3.16
CA CYS A 173 8.38 -7.77 3.25
C CYS A 173 8.87 -8.05 4.68
N ARG A 174 8.11 -7.67 5.72
CA ARG A 174 8.48 -7.90 7.12
C ARG A 174 8.22 -9.33 7.57
N VAL A 175 7.16 -9.93 7.04
CA VAL A 175 6.75 -11.28 7.43
C VAL A 175 7.37 -12.38 6.54
N PHE A 176 8.14 -12.01 5.53
CA PHE A 176 8.79 -12.98 4.64
C PHE A 176 9.89 -13.76 5.36
N GLY A 177 9.93 -15.06 5.14
CA GLY A 177 10.98 -15.96 5.65
C GLY A 177 10.44 -17.03 6.60
N PRO A 178 10.01 -16.70 7.83
CA PRO A 178 9.38 -17.65 8.75
C PRO A 178 8.06 -18.18 8.22
N PRO A 179 7.56 -19.33 8.73
CA PRO A 179 6.23 -19.81 8.42
C PRO A 179 5.17 -18.81 8.89
N VAL A 180 4.26 -18.43 8.00
CA VAL A 180 3.10 -17.56 8.30
C VAL A 180 1.83 -18.21 7.81
N ARG A 181 0.73 -18.03 8.56
CA ARG A 181 -0.58 -18.50 8.14
C ARG A 181 -1.19 -17.53 7.13
N SER A 182 -1.55 -18.05 5.95
CA SER A 182 -2.30 -17.27 4.96
C SER A 182 -3.69 -16.95 5.49
N GLN A 183 -4.17 -15.73 5.25
CA GLN A 183 -5.54 -15.31 5.59
C GLN A 183 -6.51 -15.41 4.42
N ASN A 184 -6.01 -15.65 3.21
CA ASN A 184 -6.80 -15.52 1.99
C ASN A 184 -7.45 -16.83 1.52
N SER A 185 -7.29 -17.94 2.24
CA SER A 185 -7.93 -19.20 1.86
C SER A 185 -8.53 -19.90 3.07
N GLU A 186 -9.85 -19.93 3.15
CA GLU A 186 -10.59 -20.83 4.06
C GLU A 186 -10.34 -22.32 3.70
N GLU A 187 -9.74 -22.59 2.53
CA GLU A 187 -9.50 -23.93 2.00
C GLU A 187 -8.05 -24.44 2.19
N GLU A 188 -7.07 -23.60 2.48
CA GLU A 188 -5.68 -24.02 2.73
C GLU A 188 -5.27 -23.76 4.18
N GLU A 189 -5.46 -24.76 5.04
CA GLU A 189 -4.91 -24.78 6.43
C GLU A 189 -3.37 -24.92 6.43
N GLY A 190 -2.67 -24.28 5.48
CA GLY A 190 -1.24 -24.37 5.32
C GLY A 190 -0.48 -23.16 5.87
N LEU A 191 0.78 -23.40 6.24
CA LEU A 191 1.74 -22.34 6.53
C LEU A 191 2.55 -22.05 5.27
N SER A 192 2.53 -20.80 4.81
CA SER A 192 3.42 -20.30 3.76
C SER A 192 4.82 -20.10 4.32
N VAL A 193 5.83 -20.63 3.66
CA VAL A 193 7.25 -20.44 4.00
C VAL A 193 8.04 -20.02 2.78
N CYS A 194 9.14 -19.32 2.97
CA CYS A 194 10.08 -19.06 1.90
C CYS A 194 10.66 -20.38 1.36
N GLU A 195 10.65 -20.56 0.05
CA GLU A 195 11.12 -21.79 -0.63
C GLU A 195 12.58 -22.18 -0.32
N LEU A 196 13.40 -21.19 0.09
CA LEU A 196 14.78 -21.41 0.49
C LEU A 196 14.91 -21.83 1.94
N CYS A 197 13.86 -21.66 2.74
CA CYS A 197 13.82 -21.96 4.16
C CYS A 197 13.10 -23.28 4.42
N PHE A 198 13.38 -23.91 5.55
CA PHE A 198 12.68 -25.12 6.01
C PHE A 198 12.69 -26.31 5.04
N THR A 199 13.62 -26.35 4.09
CA THR A 199 13.69 -27.38 3.05
C THR A 199 13.90 -28.82 3.57
N GLN A 200 14.35 -28.96 4.82
CA GLN A 200 14.60 -30.24 5.51
C GLN A 200 13.82 -30.37 6.82
N ALA A 201 12.91 -29.41 7.09
CA ALA A 201 12.13 -29.39 8.32
C ALA A 201 10.90 -30.33 8.21
N THR A 202 10.52 -30.89 9.36
CA THR A 202 9.25 -31.63 9.47
C THR A 202 8.07 -30.64 9.57
N PRO A 203 6.83 -31.10 9.29
CA PRO A 203 5.65 -30.25 9.48
C PRO A 203 5.53 -29.70 10.92
N GLU A 204 5.95 -30.48 11.93
CA GLU A 204 5.92 -30.06 13.33
C GLU A 204 6.96 -28.96 13.62
N GLU A 205 8.13 -29.02 13.02
CA GLU A 205 9.17 -27.97 13.12
C GLU A 205 8.73 -26.69 12.43
N ILE A 206 8.08 -26.79 11.26
CA ILE A 206 7.49 -25.66 10.56
C ILE A 206 6.40 -25.00 11.42
N ALA A 207 5.47 -25.79 11.96
CA ALA A 207 4.40 -25.30 12.83
C ALA A 207 4.94 -24.65 14.12
N ALA A 208 5.99 -25.23 14.73
CA ALA A 208 6.61 -24.67 15.92
C ALA A 208 7.30 -23.32 15.68
N ALA A 209 7.68 -23.03 14.44
CA ALA A 209 8.31 -21.77 14.02
C ALA A 209 7.31 -20.71 13.54
N GLU A 210 6.00 -21.00 13.46
CA GLU A 210 4.97 -20.10 12.95
C GLU A 210 5.06 -18.70 13.56
N MET A 211 5.22 -17.66 12.71
CA MET A 211 5.22 -16.27 13.11
C MET A 211 3.77 -15.80 13.35
N GLN A 212 3.51 -15.25 14.52
CA GLN A 212 2.22 -14.66 14.84
C GLN A 212 2.15 -13.23 14.29
N VAL A 213 1.45 -13.05 13.17
CA VAL A 213 1.26 -11.72 12.54
C VAL A 213 0.07 -11.02 13.21
N PRO A 214 0.20 -9.74 13.64
CA PRO A 214 -0.87 -9.00 14.31
C PRO A 214 -1.90 -8.45 13.30
N HIS A 215 -2.60 -9.33 12.60
CA HIS A 215 -3.55 -8.96 11.54
C HIS A 215 -4.72 -8.11 12.04
N GLN A 216 -5.22 -8.36 13.24
CA GLN A 216 -6.35 -7.60 13.80
C GLN A 216 -5.95 -6.15 14.07
N GLU A 217 -4.76 -5.93 14.59
CA GLU A 217 -4.19 -4.62 14.84
C GLU A 217 -3.96 -3.86 13.53
N GLU A 218 -3.42 -4.53 12.52
CA GLU A 218 -3.23 -3.94 11.20
C GLU A 218 -4.56 -3.56 10.56
N GLN A 219 -5.54 -4.46 10.54
CA GLN A 219 -6.87 -4.19 9.99
C GLN A 219 -7.58 -3.04 10.70
N ALA A 220 -7.43 -2.92 12.03
CA ALA A 220 -7.99 -1.80 12.79
C ALA A 220 -7.40 -0.44 12.37
N LEU A 221 -6.15 -0.40 11.92
CA LEU A 221 -5.53 0.80 11.36
C LEU A 221 -5.99 1.05 9.93
N LEU A 222 -6.02 0.01 9.10
CA LEU A 222 -6.45 0.09 7.70
C LEU A 222 -7.90 0.54 7.57
N ALA A 223 -8.79 0.15 8.49
CA ALA A 223 -10.19 0.61 8.51
C ALA A 223 -10.35 2.14 8.66
N GLN A 224 -9.26 2.86 9.01
CA GLN A 224 -9.23 4.31 9.15
C GLN A 224 -8.62 5.01 7.92
N LEU A 225 -8.21 4.26 6.91
CA LEU A 225 -7.55 4.71 5.70
C LEU A 225 -8.36 4.32 4.46
N PRO A 226 -8.11 4.94 3.29
CA PRO A 226 -8.69 4.46 2.04
C PRO A 226 -8.33 3.00 1.78
N ALA A 227 -9.29 2.22 1.31
CA ALA A 227 -9.10 0.83 0.94
C ALA A 227 -8.46 0.74 -0.47
N GLU A 228 -7.30 1.34 -0.63
CA GLU A 228 -6.58 1.41 -1.90
C GLU A 228 -5.29 0.60 -1.79
N GLU A 229 -4.98 -0.17 -2.81
CA GLU A 229 -3.72 -0.86 -2.96
C GLU A 229 -2.89 -0.27 -4.10
N THR A 230 -1.58 -0.37 -3.95
CA THR A 230 -0.60 0.10 -4.92
C THR A 230 0.61 -0.84 -4.91
N ILE A 231 1.67 -0.51 -5.66
CA ILE A 231 2.95 -1.21 -5.59
C ILE A 231 4.06 -0.30 -5.06
N VAL A 232 5.13 -0.90 -4.56
CA VAL A 232 6.27 -0.19 -3.97
C VAL A 232 6.82 0.90 -4.87
N ALA A 233 6.92 0.65 -6.19
CA ALA A 233 7.51 1.58 -7.15
C ALA A 233 6.85 2.97 -7.14
N PHE A 234 5.52 3.04 -7.11
CA PHE A 234 4.80 4.33 -7.04
C PHE A 234 5.04 5.11 -5.74
N CYS A 235 5.37 4.40 -4.66
CA CYS A 235 5.59 5.02 -3.35
C CYS A 235 7.01 5.58 -3.19
N LEU A 236 7.94 5.21 -4.06
CA LEU A 236 9.33 5.67 -4.04
C LEU A 236 9.56 6.92 -4.91
N LEU A 237 8.55 7.34 -5.69
CA LEU A 237 8.62 8.57 -6.46
C LEU A 237 8.38 9.80 -5.58
N PRO A 238 9.03 10.94 -5.89
CA PRO A 238 8.70 12.20 -5.24
C PRO A 238 7.26 12.59 -5.56
N LYS A 239 6.51 13.10 -4.57
CA LYS A 239 5.19 13.67 -4.85
C LYS A 239 5.34 14.80 -5.86
N LEU A 240 4.60 14.74 -6.95
CA LEU A 240 4.41 15.88 -7.84
C LEU A 240 3.74 16.99 -7.03
N ARG A 241 4.39 18.16 -6.98
CA ARG A 241 3.89 19.34 -6.27
C ARG A 241 2.87 20.09 -7.12
#